data_592fc9d1c8931289b8bf339101d6b4c4
#
_entry.id   592fc9d1c8931289b8bf339101d6b4c4
#
_cell.length_a   1.000
_cell.length_b   1.000
_cell.length_c   1.000
_cell.angle_alpha   90.00
_cell.angle_beta   90.00
_cell.angle_gamma   90.00
#
_symmetry.space_group_name_H-M   'P 1'
#
loop_
_entity.id
_entity.type
_entity.pdbx_description
1 polymer ?
#
loop_
_entity_poly.entity_id
_entity_poly.type
_entity_poly.pdbx_seq_one_letter_code
_entity_poly.pdbx_strand_id
1 'polypeptide(L)'
;GPINKKRGSSNQINYRFPTTSLASGNDINLKYQDLAFKLNFPTRKAGTFSIWGLGLIDRNKAEVLDRSEWETMGDRSSGSNKLDKLAGGLTHKYVINENTYIRSSLSATYSKDHSLVNLQTDDGTIVQVGDIQNSRWNFVFNSFLNKKFSSRHTNRTGITITELKYDLDYKVSPYFGLNQPMEQLSKGSGESTVLSAYSSSVINLSNNLTTSLGVTGQYFTLNKNWSIEPRVALKWKINPAHSLAVAYGLHSHRER
;
A
#
# COMPACT_ATOMS: atom_id res chain seq x y z
N GLY A 1 -9.77 21.66 2.93
CA GLY A 1 -10.95 21.94 3.73
C GLY A 1 -12.23 21.39 3.07
N PRO A 2 -13.38 21.28 3.74
CA PRO A 2 -14.61 20.75 3.16
C PRO A 2 -15.17 21.70 2.09
N ILE A 3 -15.35 21.21 0.87
CA ILE A 3 -15.73 22.02 -0.29
C ILE A 3 -17.24 22.26 -0.40
N ASN A 4 -18.12 21.49 0.24
CA ASN A 4 -19.55 21.81 0.24
C ASN A 4 -20.34 21.05 1.32
N LYS A 5 -21.13 21.79 2.12
CA LYS A 5 -21.99 21.25 3.18
C LYS A 5 -23.46 21.06 2.78
N LYS A 6 -23.85 21.38 1.57
CA LYS A 6 -25.25 21.21 1.12
C LYS A 6 -25.47 19.77 0.66
N ARG A 7 -26.29 19.01 1.38
CA ARG A 7 -26.75 17.63 1.16
C ARG A 7 -25.92 16.50 1.76
N GLY A 8 -25.14 16.71 2.82
CA GLY A 8 -24.41 15.60 3.47
C GLY A 8 -23.24 15.01 2.67
N SER A 9 -22.86 15.62 1.54
CA SER A 9 -21.63 15.27 0.82
C SER A 9 -20.43 15.91 1.53
N SER A 10 -19.36 15.14 1.73
CA SER A 10 -18.10 15.64 2.23
C SER A 10 -17.00 15.38 1.18
N ASN A 11 -16.32 16.44 0.78
CA ASN A 11 -15.27 16.35 -0.21
C ASN A 11 -13.97 16.93 0.39
N GLN A 12 -12.87 16.23 0.19
CA GLN A 12 -11.56 16.65 0.63
C GLN A 12 -10.58 16.48 -0.52
N ILE A 13 -9.78 17.50 -0.79
CA ILE A 13 -8.69 17.47 -1.76
C ILE A 13 -7.49 18.12 -1.11
N ASN A 14 -6.34 17.44 -1.13
CA ASN A 14 -5.05 17.93 -0.67
C ASN A 14 -4.06 17.76 -1.81
N TYR A 15 -3.31 18.81 -2.07
CA TYR A 15 -2.20 18.80 -3.02
C TYR A 15 -0.99 19.42 -2.36
N ARG A 16 0.18 18.79 -2.53
CA ARG A 16 1.45 19.27 -2.00
C ARG A 16 2.53 19.20 -3.09
N PHE A 17 3.39 20.19 -3.10
CA PHE A 17 4.61 20.23 -3.90
C PHE A 17 5.72 20.88 -3.08
N PRO A 18 7.00 20.55 -3.29
CA PRO A 18 8.08 21.18 -2.57
C PRO A 18 8.22 22.64 -3.00
N THR A 19 8.34 23.53 -2.04
CA THR A 19 8.64 24.94 -2.24
C THR A 19 10.13 25.25 -2.08
N THR A 20 10.91 24.27 -1.59
CA THR A 20 12.35 24.40 -1.35
C THR A 20 13.07 23.15 -1.84
N SER A 21 14.17 23.32 -2.60
CA SER A 21 15.17 22.28 -2.77
C SER A 21 15.86 22.09 -1.42
N LEU A 22 15.75 20.93 -0.80
CA LEU A 22 16.59 20.57 0.33
C LEU A 22 18.01 20.34 -0.24
N ALA A 23 18.86 21.34 -0.14
CA ALA A 23 20.29 21.19 -0.32
C ALA A 23 20.83 20.42 0.89
N SER A 24 20.96 19.12 0.77
CA SER A 24 21.81 18.31 1.59
C SER A 24 23.18 18.28 0.90
N GLY A 25 24.27 18.32 1.62
CA GLY A 25 25.65 18.57 1.16
C GLY A 25 26.19 17.84 -0.09
N ASN A 26 25.43 16.98 -0.71
CA ASN A 26 25.53 16.51 -2.09
C ASN A 26 24.37 17.16 -2.84
N ASP A 27 24.58 17.69 -4.04
CA ASP A 27 23.55 18.33 -4.87
C ASP A 27 22.42 17.36 -5.29
N ILE A 28 21.61 16.94 -4.32
CA ILE A 28 20.44 16.09 -4.52
C ILE A 28 19.27 17.00 -4.87
N ASN A 29 18.88 17.00 -6.15
CA ASN A 29 17.71 17.72 -6.62
C ASN A 29 16.45 16.85 -6.41
N LEU A 30 15.81 17.01 -5.25
CA LEU A 30 14.60 16.31 -4.87
C LEU A 30 13.36 17.08 -5.34
N LYS A 31 12.55 16.46 -6.21
CA LYS A 31 11.26 16.98 -6.67
C LYS A 31 10.17 15.97 -6.37
N TYR A 32 9.24 16.31 -5.50
CA TYR A 32 8.08 15.47 -5.23
C TYR A 32 6.78 16.24 -5.40
N GLN A 33 5.73 15.53 -5.77
CA GLN A 33 4.36 16.05 -5.82
C GLN A 33 3.43 14.97 -5.31
N ASP A 34 2.48 15.34 -4.48
CA ASP A 34 1.42 14.44 -4.06
C ASP A 34 0.03 15.07 -4.18
N LEU A 35 -0.94 14.25 -4.55
CA LEU A 35 -2.34 14.59 -4.61
C LEU A 35 -3.13 13.52 -3.86
N ALA A 36 -3.99 13.95 -2.95
CA ALA A 36 -4.94 13.07 -2.30
C ALA A 36 -6.33 13.69 -2.33
N PHE A 37 -7.33 12.89 -2.69
CA PHE A 37 -8.73 13.33 -2.67
C PHE A 37 -9.66 12.24 -2.18
N LYS A 38 -10.80 12.67 -1.64
CA LYS A 38 -11.92 11.81 -1.27
C LYS A 38 -13.23 12.57 -1.47
N LEU A 39 -14.12 11.96 -2.24
CA LEU A 39 -15.44 12.49 -2.58
C LEU A 39 -16.50 11.49 -2.11
N ASN A 40 -17.53 11.97 -1.42
CA ASN A 40 -18.62 11.15 -0.93
C ASN A 40 -19.94 11.63 -1.54
N PHE A 41 -20.70 10.69 -2.08
CA PHE A 41 -21.96 10.91 -2.77
C PHE A 41 -23.07 10.09 -2.09
N PRO A 42 -23.69 10.61 -1.02
CA PRO A 42 -24.86 9.98 -0.41
C PRO A 42 -26.06 10.08 -1.35
N THR A 43 -26.75 8.98 -1.52
CA THR A 43 -27.99 8.91 -2.30
C THR A 43 -29.18 8.61 -1.38
N ARG A 44 -30.40 8.91 -1.83
CA ARG A 44 -31.61 8.68 -1.04
C ARG A 44 -31.96 7.19 -0.88
N LYS A 45 -31.73 6.37 -1.91
CA LYS A 45 -32.17 4.97 -1.95
C LYS A 45 -31.05 3.96 -2.19
N ALA A 46 -29.99 4.36 -2.91
CA ALA A 46 -28.91 3.44 -3.30
C ALA A 46 -27.70 3.46 -2.34
N GLY A 47 -27.81 4.10 -1.18
CA GLY A 47 -26.71 4.16 -0.21
C GLY A 47 -25.70 5.27 -0.51
N THR A 48 -24.46 5.09 -0.08
CA THR A 48 -23.39 6.08 -0.22
C THR A 48 -22.29 5.53 -1.11
N PHE A 49 -21.93 6.27 -2.14
CA PHE A 49 -20.75 6.03 -2.96
C PHE A 49 -19.61 6.95 -2.52
N SER A 50 -18.40 6.44 -2.53
CA SER A 50 -17.21 7.23 -2.23
C SER A 50 -16.14 6.92 -3.25
N ILE A 51 -15.53 7.95 -3.82
CA ILE A 51 -14.36 7.85 -4.70
C ILE A 51 -13.18 8.49 -3.98
N TRP A 52 -12.05 7.85 -4.01
CA TRP A 52 -10.83 8.38 -3.43
C TRP A 52 -9.63 8.09 -4.31
N GLY A 53 -8.61 8.90 -4.20
CA GLY A 53 -7.35 8.71 -4.91
C GLY A 53 -6.21 9.35 -4.17
N LEU A 54 -5.04 8.77 -4.38
CA LEU A 54 -3.75 9.22 -3.90
C LEU A 54 -2.73 9.05 -5.03
N GLY A 55 -1.96 10.08 -5.32
CA GLY A 55 -0.85 10.03 -6.27
C GLY A 55 0.39 10.66 -5.65
N LEU A 56 1.53 10.02 -5.85
CA LEU A 56 2.84 10.52 -5.49
C LEU A 56 3.77 10.36 -6.69
N ILE A 57 4.45 11.43 -7.04
CA ILE A 57 5.52 11.46 -8.02
C ILE A 57 6.75 11.99 -7.32
N ASP A 58 7.82 11.22 -7.35
CA ASP A 58 9.12 11.59 -6.78
C ASP A 58 10.19 11.44 -7.85
N ARG A 59 11.04 12.47 -7.95
CA ARG A 59 12.15 12.53 -8.89
C ARG A 59 13.37 13.02 -8.13
N ASN A 60 14.35 12.15 -8.06
CA ASN A 60 15.63 12.43 -7.42
C ASN A 60 16.74 12.30 -8.46
N LYS A 61 17.67 13.23 -8.46
CA LYS A 61 18.91 13.18 -9.24
C LYS A 61 20.07 13.41 -8.31
N ALA A 62 21.09 12.58 -8.43
CA ALA A 62 22.39 12.77 -7.82
C ALA A 62 23.41 13.07 -8.92
N GLU A 63 24.26 14.03 -8.69
CA GLU A 63 25.36 14.40 -9.57
C GLU A 63 26.69 13.94 -8.98
N VAL A 64 27.69 13.75 -9.81
CA VAL A 64 29.04 13.40 -9.40
C VAL A 64 29.63 14.58 -8.64
N LEU A 65 30.34 14.34 -7.53
CA LEU A 65 31.10 15.37 -6.82
C LEU A 65 32.29 15.85 -7.66
N ASP A 66 32.83 17.02 -7.33
CA ASP A 66 34.06 17.49 -7.94
C ASP A 66 35.20 16.49 -7.71
N ARG A 67 36.04 16.29 -8.72
CA ARG A 67 37.09 15.28 -8.68
C ARG A 67 38.04 15.42 -7.47
N SER A 68 38.22 16.64 -6.98
CA SER A 68 39.03 16.93 -5.79
C SER A 68 38.41 16.43 -4.48
N GLU A 69 37.13 16.11 -4.50
CA GLU A 69 36.34 15.63 -3.35
C GLU A 69 36.11 14.12 -3.37
N TRP A 70 36.68 13.40 -4.34
CA TRP A 70 36.50 11.95 -4.44
C TRP A 70 37.32 11.20 -3.40
N GLU A 71 36.65 10.59 -2.45
CA GLU A 71 37.23 9.71 -1.44
C GLU A 71 36.76 8.26 -1.64
N THR A 72 35.55 8.08 -2.16
CA THR A 72 34.91 6.77 -2.34
C THR A 72 34.34 6.60 -3.74
N MET A 73 33.98 5.37 -4.11
CA MET A 73 33.24 5.10 -5.36
C MET A 73 31.89 5.81 -5.41
N GLY A 74 31.28 6.09 -4.26
CA GLY A 74 30.04 6.83 -4.17
C GLY A 74 30.14 8.26 -4.69
N ASP A 75 31.27 8.91 -4.48
CA ASP A 75 31.51 10.31 -4.87
C ASP A 75 31.62 10.49 -6.39
N ARG A 76 31.95 9.39 -7.08
CA ARG A 76 32.01 9.26 -8.54
C ARG A 76 30.67 8.85 -9.13
N SER A 77 29.63 8.63 -8.31
CA SER A 77 28.33 8.17 -8.73
C SER A 77 27.41 9.32 -9.11
N SER A 78 26.72 9.17 -10.21
CA SER A 78 25.56 9.97 -10.56
C SER A 78 24.38 9.08 -10.92
N GLY A 79 23.21 9.64 -10.91
CA GLY A 79 22.05 8.85 -11.28
C GLY A 79 20.73 9.56 -11.11
N SER A 80 19.69 8.83 -11.40
CA SER A 80 18.34 9.31 -11.18
C SER A 80 17.47 8.21 -10.59
N ASN A 81 16.63 8.59 -9.65
CA ASN A 81 15.58 7.73 -9.12
C ASN A 81 14.22 8.35 -9.42
N LYS A 82 13.34 7.60 -10.06
CA LYS A 82 11.98 7.99 -10.41
C LYS A 82 11.03 7.04 -9.71
N LEU A 83 10.19 7.60 -8.86
CA LEU A 83 9.17 6.84 -8.13
C LEU A 83 7.79 7.41 -8.46
N ASP A 84 6.93 6.56 -9.01
CA ASP A 84 5.52 6.85 -9.23
C ASP A 84 4.69 5.91 -8.37
N LYS A 85 3.81 6.46 -7.53
CA LYS A 85 2.86 5.68 -6.73
C LYS A 85 1.46 6.24 -6.91
N LEU A 86 0.55 5.40 -7.29
CA LEU A 86 -0.87 5.73 -7.47
C LEU A 86 -1.71 4.74 -6.68
N ALA A 87 -2.75 5.24 -6.04
CA ALA A 87 -3.78 4.42 -5.41
C ALA A 87 -5.14 5.08 -5.63
N GLY A 88 -6.15 4.29 -5.90
CA GLY A 88 -7.49 4.83 -6.04
C GLY A 88 -8.54 3.75 -5.87
N GLY A 89 -9.76 4.19 -5.60
CA GLY A 89 -10.83 3.24 -5.40
C GLY A 89 -12.21 3.85 -5.30
N LEU A 90 -13.18 2.96 -5.49
CA LEU A 90 -14.59 3.20 -5.33
C LEU A 90 -15.09 2.37 -4.14
N THR A 91 -15.88 2.97 -3.27
CA THR A 91 -16.55 2.29 -2.17
C THR A 91 -18.04 2.55 -2.26
N HIS A 92 -18.83 1.50 -2.09
CA HIS A 92 -20.28 1.59 -1.97
C HIS A 92 -20.70 1.03 -0.60
N LYS A 93 -21.48 1.78 0.14
CA LYS A 93 -22.11 1.35 1.40
C LYS A 93 -23.61 1.41 1.24
N TYR A 94 -24.27 0.26 1.36
CA TYR A 94 -25.71 0.14 1.32
C TYR A 94 -26.26 -0.35 2.66
N VAL A 95 -27.17 0.42 3.25
CA VAL A 95 -27.83 0.08 4.50
C VAL A 95 -29.13 -0.67 4.16
N ILE A 96 -29.18 -1.95 4.52
CA ILE A 96 -30.34 -2.82 4.27
C ILE A 96 -31.42 -2.52 5.31
N ASN A 97 -31.02 -2.39 6.59
CA ASN A 97 -31.87 -2.01 7.70
C ASN A 97 -31.02 -1.46 8.85
N GLU A 98 -31.63 -1.09 9.97
CA GLU A 98 -30.94 -0.49 11.13
C GLU A 98 -29.80 -1.34 11.70
N ASN A 99 -29.87 -2.66 11.50
CA ASN A 99 -28.92 -3.62 12.05
C ASN A 99 -27.97 -4.22 10.99
N THR A 100 -28.16 -3.91 9.70
CA THR A 100 -27.47 -4.63 8.62
C THR A 100 -27.07 -3.68 7.52
N TYR A 101 -25.80 -3.71 7.12
CA TYR A 101 -25.32 -3.03 5.92
C TYR A 101 -24.29 -3.87 5.16
N ILE A 102 -24.22 -3.66 3.85
CA ILE A 102 -23.15 -4.16 2.99
C ILE A 102 -22.22 -3.01 2.67
N ARG A 103 -20.93 -3.29 2.64
CA ARG A 103 -19.93 -2.39 2.09
C ARG A 103 -19.06 -3.15 1.09
N SER A 104 -19.03 -2.65 -0.13
CA SER A 104 -18.19 -3.16 -1.19
C SER A 104 -17.19 -2.09 -1.62
N SER A 105 -15.98 -2.49 -1.94
CA SER A 105 -14.94 -1.61 -2.44
C SER A 105 -14.15 -2.28 -3.56
N LEU A 106 -13.81 -1.48 -4.56
CA LEU A 106 -12.86 -1.83 -5.61
C LEU A 106 -11.74 -0.80 -5.55
N SER A 107 -10.51 -1.24 -5.48
CA SER A 107 -9.34 -0.37 -5.44
C SER A 107 -8.21 -0.94 -6.29
N ALA A 108 -7.38 -0.03 -6.79
CA ALA A 108 -6.16 -0.36 -7.49
C ALA A 108 -5.01 0.45 -6.90
N THR A 109 -3.83 -0.16 -6.84
CA THR A 109 -2.58 0.52 -6.54
C THR A 109 -1.56 0.24 -7.63
N TYR A 110 -0.77 1.24 -7.95
CA TYR A 110 0.34 1.15 -8.89
C TYR A 110 1.59 1.72 -8.24
N SER A 111 2.71 1.05 -8.42
CA SER A 111 4.03 1.55 -8.07
C SER A 111 4.98 1.28 -9.22
N LYS A 112 5.76 2.28 -9.60
CA LYS A 112 6.87 2.14 -10.54
C LYS A 112 8.09 2.79 -9.95
N ASP A 113 9.15 2.02 -9.86
CA ASP A 113 10.49 2.45 -9.46
C ASP A 113 11.42 2.30 -10.66
N HIS A 114 12.15 3.34 -11.01
CA HIS A 114 13.18 3.31 -12.04
C HIS A 114 14.42 4.02 -11.53
N SER A 115 15.49 3.29 -11.31
CA SER A 115 16.78 3.78 -10.83
C SER A 115 17.84 3.58 -11.89
N LEU A 116 18.50 4.66 -12.28
CA LEU A 116 19.67 4.67 -13.13
C LEU A 116 20.91 5.02 -12.28
N VAL A 117 21.95 4.23 -12.41
CA VAL A 117 23.22 4.43 -11.72
C VAL A 117 24.33 4.53 -12.76
N ASN A 118 25.10 5.60 -12.69
CA ASN A 118 26.25 5.84 -13.51
C ASN A 118 27.47 6.07 -12.62
N LEU A 119 28.65 5.73 -13.12
CA LEU A 119 29.93 6.04 -12.51
C LEU A 119 30.80 6.83 -13.50
N GLN A 120 31.57 7.78 -12.98
CA GLN A 120 32.53 8.54 -13.76
C GLN A 120 33.92 7.89 -13.66
N THR A 121 34.54 7.67 -14.81
CA THR A 121 35.91 7.17 -14.92
C THR A 121 36.94 8.27 -14.62
N ASP A 122 38.22 7.90 -14.51
CA ASP A 122 39.29 8.87 -14.25
C ASP A 122 39.54 9.84 -15.41
N ASP A 123 39.15 9.46 -16.63
CA ASP A 123 39.23 10.33 -17.81
C ASP A 123 37.97 11.22 -17.99
N GLY A 124 37.00 11.12 -17.06
CA GLY A 124 35.79 11.91 -17.08
C GLY A 124 34.62 11.28 -17.83
N THR A 125 34.80 10.09 -18.42
CA THR A 125 33.72 9.40 -19.13
C THR A 125 32.67 8.89 -18.13
N ILE A 126 31.39 9.07 -18.46
CA ILE A 126 30.28 8.54 -17.65
C ILE A 126 29.85 7.19 -18.21
N VAL A 127 29.89 6.16 -17.37
CA VAL A 127 29.52 4.78 -17.72
C VAL A 127 28.28 4.40 -16.91
N GLN A 128 27.25 3.92 -17.59
CA GLN A 128 26.06 3.38 -16.92
C GLN A 128 26.38 2.00 -16.35
N VAL A 129 26.18 1.84 -15.05
CA VAL A 129 26.46 0.61 -14.29
C VAL A 129 25.22 -0.03 -13.68
N GLY A 130 24.08 0.65 -13.75
CA GLY A 130 22.82 0.10 -13.28
C GLY A 130 21.62 0.71 -14.00
N ASP A 131 20.67 -0.16 -14.36
CA ASP A 131 19.32 0.20 -14.84
C ASP A 131 18.33 -0.78 -14.18
N ILE A 132 17.65 -0.28 -13.16
CA ILE A 132 16.78 -1.08 -12.32
C ILE A 132 15.35 -0.57 -12.47
N GLN A 133 14.50 -1.39 -13.04
CA GLN A 133 13.09 -1.07 -13.23
C GLN A 133 12.21 -2.09 -12.51
N ASN A 134 11.22 -1.60 -11.80
CA ASN A 134 10.24 -2.44 -11.12
C ASN A 134 8.87 -1.74 -11.16
N SER A 135 7.88 -2.44 -11.63
CA SER A 135 6.50 -1.98 -11.54
C SER A 135 5.59 -3.02 -10.93
N ARG A 136 4.60 -2.57 -10.18
CA ARG A 136 3.64 -3.42 -9.51
C ARG A 136 2.24 -2.83 -9.61
N TRP A 137 1.29 -3.71 -9.86
CA TRP A 137 -0.14 -3.42 -9.79
C TRP A 137 -0.79 -4.35 -8.79
N ASN A 138 -1.67 -3.81 -7.96
CA ASN A 138 -2.55 -4.60 -7.12
C ASN A 138 -3.98 -4.12 -7.34
N PHE A 139 -4.88 -5.06 -7.64
CA PHE A 139 -6.31 -4.80 -7.71
C PHE A 139 -6.98 -5.56 -6.56
N VAL A 140 -7.81 -4.86 -5.80
CA VAL A 140 -8.48 -5.43 -4.64
C VAL A 140 -9.97 -5.19 -4.73
N PHE A 141 -10.72 -6.26 -4.80
CA PHE A 141 -12.15 -6.25 -4.52
C PHE A 141 -12.39 -6.75 -3.10
N ASN A 142 -13.13 -6.00 -2.31
CA ASN A 142 -13.56 -6.42 -0.99
C ASN A 142 -15.05 -6.15 -0.84
N SER A 143 -15.79 -7.12 -0.31
CA SER A 143 -17.20 -6.94 0.04
C SER A 143 -17.52 -7.65 1.34
N PHE A 144 -18.22 -6.97 2.23
CA PHE A 144 -18.64 -7.57 3.48
C PHE A 144 -20.04 -7.13 3.91
N LEU A 145 -20.72 -8.06 4.57
CA LEU A 145 -21.94 -7.83 5.32
C LEU A 145 -21.58 -7.59 6.78
N ASN A 146 -22.07 -6.52 7.35
CA ASN A 146 -22.01 -6.27 8.78
C ASN A 146 -23.42 -6.38 9.35
N LYS A 147 -23.62 -7.29 10.30
CA LYS A 147 -24.92 -7.55 10.92
C LYS A 147 -24.82 -7.48 12.43
N LYS A 148 -25.65 -6.65 13.03
CA LYS A 148 -25.86 -6.58 14.45
C LYS A 148 -27.01 -7.53 14.81
N PHE A 149 -26.69 -8.69 15.38
CA PHE A 149 -27.69 -9.69 15.77
C PHE A 149 -28.43 -9.28 17.04
N SER A 150 -27.73 -8.60 17.95
CA SER A 150 -28.29 -8.06 19.19
C SER A 150 -27.48 -6.86 19.67
N SER A 151 -27.88 -6.23 20.78
CA SER A 151 -27.09 -5.18 21.43
C SER A 151 -25.70 -5.66 21.88
N ARG A 152 -25.52 -6.96 22.03
CA ARG A 152 -24.27 -7.60 22.49
C ARG A 152 -23.50 -8.33 21.41
N HIS A 153 -24.07 -8.59 20.21
CA HIS A 153 -23.42 -9.38 19.15
C HIS A 153 -23.47 -8.68 17.82
N THR A 154 -22.29 -8.41 17.27
CA THR A 154 -22.09 -7.93 15.90
C THR A 154 -21.18 -8.89 15.15
N ASN A 155 -21.55 -9.23 13.93
CA ASN A 155 -20.73 -10.06 13.03
C ASN A 155 -20.40 -9.29 11.74
N ARG A 156 -19.23 -9.57 11.20
CA ARG A 156 -18.80 -9.15 9.88
C ARG A 156 -18.30 -10.36 9.11
N THR A 157 -18.96 -10.65 8.00
CA THR A 157 -18.58 -11.72 7.07
C THR A 157 -18.34 -11.14 5.70
N GLY A 158 -17.26 -11.52 5.05
CA GLY A 158 -16.90 -10.94 3.78
C GLY A 158 -15.90 -11.77 2.98
N ILE A 159 -15.65 -11.27 1.78
CA ILE A 159 -14.69 -11.82 0.82
C ILE A 159 -13.73 -10.71 0.39
N THR A 160 -12.51 -11.11 0.06
CA THR A 160 -11.51 -10.25 -0.57
C THR A 160 -10.87 -11.01 -1.71
N ILE A 161 -10.79 -10.38 -2.87
CA ILE A 161 -10.06 -10.88 -4.03
C ILE A 161 -8.95 -9.88 -4.28
N THR A 162 -7.71 -10.34 -4.30
CA THR A 162 -6.54 -9.51 -4.58
C THR A 162 -5.82 -10.08 -5.78
N GLU A 163 -5.66 -9.29 -6.82
CA GLU A 163 -4.85 -9.61 -7.98
C GLU A 163 -3.55 -8.81 -7.89
N LEU A 164 -2.44 -9.50 -7.98
CA LEU A 164 -1.08 -8.97 -7.89
C LEU A 164 -0.42 -9.14 -9.24
N LYS A 165 0.16 -8.06 -9.77
CA LYS A 165 0.96 -8.08 -11.00
C LYS A 165 2.27 -7.38 -10.76
N TYR A 166 3.35 -7.94 -11.30
CA TYR A 166 4.66 -7.31 -11.27
C TYR A 166 5.35 -7.43 -12.62
N ASP A 167 6.22 -6.48 -12.87
CA ASP A 167 7.17 -6.49 -13.98
C ASP A 167 8.49 -5.92 -13.45
N LEU A 168 9.58 -6.64 -13.67
CA LEU A 168 10.91 -6.24 -13.23
C LEU A 168 11.94 -6.46 -14.35
N ASP A 169 12.87 -5.52 -14.46
CA ASP A 169 14.01 -5.58 -15.37
C ASP A 169 15.22 -4.96 -14.65
N TYR A 170 16.15 -5.81 -14.18
CA TYR A 170 17.33 -5.43 -13.42
C TYR A 170 18.58 -5.75 -14.22
N LYS A 171 19.25 -4.70 -14.68
CA LYS A 171 20.53 -4.74 -15.36
C LYS A 171 21.56 -4.00 -14.50
N VAL A 172 22.62 -4.65 -14.17
CA VAL A 172 23.71 -4.07 -13.38
C VAL A 172 25.05 -4.61 -13.87
N SER A 173 26.10 -3.79 -13.79
CA SER A 173 27.45 -4.34 -13.87
C SER A 173 27.80 -5.07 -12.59
N PRO A 174 28.51 -6.21 -12.65
CA PRO A 174 28.97 -6.91 -11.46
C PRO A 174 29.67 -5.95 -10.50
N TYR A 175 29.26 -5.95 -9.24
CA TYR A 175 29.76 -5.05 -8.18
C TYR A 175 29.67 -3.55 -8.54
N PHE A 176 28.79 -3.17 -9.48
CA PHE A 176 28.75 -1.81 -10.03
C PHE A 176 30.11 -1.32 -10.55
N GLY A 177 30.88 -2.23 -11.12
CA GLY A 177 32.25 -1.96 -11.58
C GLY A 177 32.30 -1.25 -12.93
N LEU A 178 33.26 -0.29 -13.08
CA LEU A 178 33.44 0.53 -14.29
C LEU A 178 33.86 -0.25 -15.54
N ASN A 179 34.57 -1.35 -15.36
CA ASN A 179 35.19 -2.10 -16.46
C ASN A 179 34.45 -3.41 -16.81
N GLN A 180 33.22 -3.52 -16.37
CA GLN A 180 32.41 -4.71 -16.59
C GLN A 180 31.12 -4.34 -17.32
N PRO A 181 30.70 -5.09 -18.34
CA PRO A 181 29.45 -4.84 -19.04
C PRO A 181 28.27 -5.04 -18.09
N MET A 182 27.19 -4.33 -18.34
CA MET A 182 25.93 -4.59 -17.62
C MET A 182 25.39 -5.96 -17.99
N GLU A 183 25.05 -6.72 -16.99
CA GLU A 183 24.42 -8.04 -17.12
C GLU A 183 22.96 -7.99 -16.68
N GLN A 184 22.16 -8.84 -17.29
CA GLN A 184 20.77 -9.04 -16.89
C GLN A 184 20.72 -9.85 -15.61
N LEU A 185 20.64 -9.19 -14.45
CA LEU A 185 20.58 -9.86 -13.15
C LEU A 185 19.21 -10.56 -12.93
N SER A 186 18.14 -9.89 -13.30
CA SER A 186 16.80 -10.46 -13.23
C SER A 186 15.88 -9.77 -14.24
N LYS A 187 15.04 -10.55 -14.90
CA LYS A 187 13.97 -10.04 -15.76
C LYS A 187 12.78 -10.98 -15.67
N GLY A 188 11.61 -10.42 -15.44
CA GLY A 188 10.40 -11.22 -15.39
C GLY A 188 9.16 -10.41 -15.08
N SER A 189 8.05 -10.99 -15.44
CA SER A 189 6.74 -10.50 -15.10
C SER A 189 5.88 -11.64 -14.61
N GLY A 190 4.90 -11.34 -13.80
CA GLY A 190 3.99 -12.37 -13.29
C GLY A 190 2.73 -11.78 -12.69
N GLU A 191 1.76 -12.67 -12.56
CA GLU A 191 0.50 -12.36 -11.91
C GLU A 191 0.07 -13.48 -10.98
N SER A 192 -0.64 -13.12 -9.94
CA SER A 192 -1.22 -14.09 -9.01
C SER A 192 -2.45 -13.52 -8.33
N THR A 193 -3.37 -14.41 -7.97
CA THR A 193 -4.60 -14.03 -7.29
C THR A 193 -4.65 -14.64 -5.90
N VAL A 194 -5.10 -13.84 -4.94
CA VAL A 194 -5.40 -14.27 -3.58
C VAL A 194 -6.89 -14.14 -3.36
N LEU A 195 -7.54 -15.24 -3.06
CA LEU A 195 -8.93 -15.31 -2.65
C LEU A 195 -8.98 -15.44 -1.12
N SER A 196 -9.76 -14.61 -0.46
CA SER A 196 -9.96 -14.70 1.00
C SER A 196 -11.43 -14.60 1.33
N ALA A 197 -11.86 -15.42 2.29
CA ALA A 197 -13.18 -15.32 2.90
C ALA A 197 -13.01 -15.30 4.41
N TYR A 198 -13.78 -14.48 5.10
CA TYR A 198 -13.67 -14.34 6.54
C TYR A 198 -15.01 -14.13 7.22
N SER A 199 -15.07 -14.55 8.47
CA SER A 199 -16.16 -14.19 9.39
C SER A 199 -15.57 -13.81 10.74
N SER A 200 -16.05 -12.72 11.31
CA SER A 200 -15.60 -12.23 12.62
C SER A 200 -16.77 -11.70 13.42
N SER A 201 -16.87 -12.17 14.65
CA SER A 201 -17.90 -11.79 15.63
C SER A 201 -17.28 -11.07 16.80
N VAL A 202 -17.91 -9.99 17.21
CA VAL A 202 -17.64 -9.29 18.50
C VAL A 202 -18.85 -9.52 19.39
N ILE A 203 -18.61 -10.10 20.57
CA ILE A 203 -19.65 -10.48 21.51
C ILE A 203 -19.33 -9.87 22.87
N ASN A 204 -20.23 -9.04 23.40
CA ASN A 204 -20.17 -8.53 24.76
C ASN A 204 -20.79 -9.56 25.70
N LEU A 205 -19.96 -10.39 26.32
CA LEU A 205 -20.39 -11.43 27.24
C LEU A 205 -21.01 -10.82 28.52
N SER A 206 -20.46 -9.67 28.94
CA SER A 206 -21.01 -8.85 30.03
C SER A 206 -20.72 -7.36 29.74
N ASN A 207 -21.09 -6.47 30.65
CA ASN A 207 -20.76 -5.04 30.54
C ASN A 207 -19.24 -4.77 30.58
N ASN A 208 -18.49 -5.70 31.14
CA ASN A 208 -17.05 -5.58 31.38
C ASN A 208 -16.22 -6.57 30.54
N LEU A 209 -16.84 -7.54 29.87
CA LEU A 209 -16.14 -8.60 29.19
C LEU A 209 -16.61 -8.69 27.72
N THR A 210 -15.68 -8.50 26.81
CA THR A 210 -15.90 -8.59 25.35
C THR A 210 -14.99 -9.65 24.77
N THR A 211 -15.52 -10.53 23.93
CA THR A 211 -14.74 -11.47 23.12
C THR A 211 -14.87 -11.15 21.63
N SER A 212 -13.79 -11.38 20.91
CA SER A 212 -13.77 -11.34 19.44
C SER A 212 -13.34 -12.69 18.94
N LEU A 213 -14.15 -13.29 18.07
CA LEU A 213 -13.90 -14.58 17.44
C LEU A 213 -13.88 -14.39 15.94
N GLY A 214 -12.87 -14.92 15.27
CA GLY A 214 -12.76 -14.80 13.82
C GLY A 214 -12.12 -16.01 13.18
N VAL A 215 -12.43 -16.21 11.91
CA VAL A 215 -11.77 -17.17 11.05
C VAL A 215 -11.59 -16.53 9.67
N THR A 216 -10.42 -16.73 9.08
CA THR A 216 -10.12 -16.34 7.70
C THR A 216 -9.64 -17.57 6.95
N GLY A 217 -10.26 -17.86 5.82
CA GLY A 217 -9.76 -18.82 4.84
C GLY A 217 -9.12 -18.08 3.68
N GLN A 218 -7.98 -18.55 3.18
CA GLN A 218 -7.28 -17.95 2.06
C GLN A 218 -6.83 -19.04 1.09
N TYR A 219 -6.89 -18.70 -0.20
CA TYR A 219 -6.37 -19.51 -1.30
C TYR A 219 -5.46 -18.66 -2.17
N PHE A 220 -4.25 -19.12 -2.41
CA PHE A 220 -3.26 -18.46 -3.25
C PHE A 220 -3.06 -19.26 -4.55
N THR A 221 -3.40 -18.64 -5.68
CA THR A 221 -3.44 -19.32 -6.97
C THR A 221 -2.08 -19.73 -7.51
N LEU A 222 -1.02 -18.97 -7.17
CA LEU A 222 0.33 -19.20 -7.69
C LEU A 222 0.87 -20.59 -7.31
N ASN A 223 0.75 -20.96 -6.04
CA ASN A 223 1.23 -22.24 -5.52
C ASN A 223 0.09 -23.20 -5.14
N LYS A 224 -1.18 -22.83 -5.41
CA LYS A 224 -2.39 -23.58 -5.10
C LYS A 224 -2.54 -23.92 -3.61
N ASN A 225 -1.90 -23.16 -2.74
CA ASN A 225 -1.96 -23.36 -1.30
C ASN A 225 -3.16 -22.64 -0.70
N TRP A 226 -3.70 -23.24 0.35
CA TRP A 226 -4.77 -22.66 1.16
C TRP A 226 -4.37 -22.60 2.64
N SER A 227 -4.96 -21.70 3.38
CA SER A 227 -4.79 -21.60 4.83
C SER A 227 -6.10 -21.29 5.52
N ILE A 228 -6.23 -21.74 6.77
CA ILE A 228 -7.31 -21.35 7.68
C ILE A 228 -6.66 -20.73 8.92
N GLU A 229 -7.10 -19.55 9.25
CA GLU A 229 -6.52 -18.71 10.31
C GLU A 229 -7.60 -18.34 11.34
N PRO A 230 -7.80 -19.17 12.39
CA PRO A 230 -8.66 -18.83 13.50
C PRO A 230 -7.98 -17.76 14.39
N ARG A 231 -8.81 -16.89 14.96
CA ARG A 231 -8.39 -15.80 15.86
C ARG A 231 -9.38 -15.67 17.00
N VAL A 232 -8.86 -15.44 18.20
CA VAL A 232 -9.66 -15.17 19.39
C VAL A 232 -9.01 -14.03 20.17
N ALA A 233 -9.83 -13.14 20.69
CA ALA A 233 -9.37 -12.11 21.61
C ALA A 233 -10.40 -11.93 22.73
N LEU A 234 -9.90 -11.66 23.93
CA LEU A 234 -10.70 -11.38 25.11
C LEU A 234 -10.24 -10.04 25.69
N LYS A 235 -11.18 -9.15 25.95
CA LYS A 235 -10.94 -7.88 26.61
C LYS A 235 -11.80 -7.78 27.87
N TRP A 236 -11.15 -7.60 29.01
CA TRP A 236 -11.78 -7.43 30.30
C TRP A 236 -11.49 -6.04 30.86
N LYS A 237 -12.55 -5.27 31.12
CA LYS A 237 -12.51 -4.01 31.86
C LYS A 237 -12.61 -4.33 33.34
N ILE A 238 -11.49 -4.27 34.07
CA ILE A 238 -11.44 -4.57 35.50
C ILE A 238 -12.13 -3.45 36.28
N ASN A 239 -11.83 -2.20 35.90
CA ASN A 239 -12.46 -0.99 36.45
C ASN A 239 -12.35 0.16 35.39
N PRO A 240 -12.86 1.37 35.64
CA PRO A 240 -12.79 2.48 34.70
C PRO A 240 -11.36 2.86 34.24
N ALA A 241 -10.35 2.63 35.07
CA ALA A 241 -8.96 2.99 34.81
C ALA A 241 -8.13 1.82 34.23
N HIS A 242 -8.55 0.55 34.41
CA HIS A 242 -7.74 -0.62 34.05
C HIS A 242 -8.50 -1.58 33.14
N SER A 243 -7.84 -2.04 32.09
CA SER A 243 -8.33 -3.11 31.23
C SER A 243 -7.20 -4.07 30.84
N LEU A 244 -7.54 -5.36 30.78
CA LEU A 244 -6.68 -6.43 30.29
C LEU A 244 -7.18 -6.91 28.94
N ALA A 245 -6.29 -7.15 28.00
CA ALA A 245 -6.61 -7.77 26.72
C ALA A 245 -5.63 -8.89 26.41
N VAL A 246 -6.15 -10.04 25.98
CA VAL A 246 -5.38 -11.20 25.54
C VAL A 246 -5.90 -11.59 24.16
N ALA A 247 -5.00 -11.92 23.25
CA ALA A 247 -5.35 -12.37 21.92
C ALA A 247 -4.45 -13.53 21.49
N TYR A 248 -5.04 -14.46 20.75
CA TYR A 248 -4.34 -15.54 20.08
C TYR A 248 -4.87 -15.71 18.67
N GLY A 249 -3.99 -16.03 17.72
CA GLY A 249 -4.37 -16.28 16.34
C GLY A 249 -3.29 -17.01 15.57
N LEU A 250 -3.72 -17.82 14.62
CA LEU A 250 -2.84 -18.41 13.62
C LEU A 250 -2.71 -17.44 12.46
N HIS A 251 -1.49 -17.29 11.97
CA HIS A 251 -1.17 -16.46 10.81
C HIS A 251 -0.29 -17.26 9.86
N SER A 252 -0.70 -17.34 8.61
CA SER A 252 0.16 -17.85 7.53
C SER A 252 1.00 -16.70 6.97
N HIS A 253 2.29 -16.96 6.77
CA HIS A 253 3.17 -16.08 6.01
C HIS A 253 3.26 -16.58 4.58
N ARG A 254 3.25 -15.64 3.63
CA ARG A 254 3.45 -15.94 2.21
C ARG A 254 4.75 -15.29 1.78
N GLU A 255 5.64 -16.10 1.27
CA GLU A 255 6.78 -15.60 0.52
C GLU A 255 6.29 -15.03 -0.82
N ARG A 256 6.74 -13.83 -1.13
CA ARG A 256 6.41 -13.08 -2.35
C ARG A 256 7.55 -13.14 -3.32
#